data_4a5185e89080bd7c7d6eab8bd2c12e0d
#
_entry.id   4a5185e89080bd7c7d6eab8bd2c12e0d
#
_cell.length_a   1.000
_cell.length_b   1.000
_cell.length_c   1.000
_cell.angle_alpha   90.00
_cell.angle_beta   90.00
_cell.angle_gamma   90.00
#
_symmetry.space_group_name_H-M   'P 1'
#
loop_
_entity.id
_entity.type
_entity.pdbx_description
1 polymer ?
#
loop_
_entity_poly.entity_id
_entity_poly.type
_entity_poly.pdbx_seq_one_letter_code
_entity_poly.pdbx_strand_id
1 'polypeptide(L)'
;MPLSWGVRMDVGGVFPTNDFVKGGHFDLSRQTWEYSKEREVHDFSDVIVQMNCGVRPDRWQAQAYRNPYYGVGIAFPRFHDERLGKPFSVFGTYGARIFQLTNWLKLNYEINFGYSTNWNHYDRFKNPDNVAVGWKHNAHISLFPYLKFVIPGGLDLKAGVSLTHFSNGATAMPNRGLNNYAVSAALAYNLHDSENRVRRDTSLRAPYVPLHLEHDISLTRSFRQIYYDGRGTNLSTQYVQYRHPIFAFSYAPMLRWSYRYRCGLSMDFMYDESVGAHADYVMDPADGKMYERVWLGDKRDRFNLGLSVKNELIMYGFSFYLNIGYDIIHGNESLTRLYEVIGVKIHPRGPLYAGVGVRAAYLSKAQFIAWSLGYSFSGKPLLKKDKALCDSEYQAIGEVLPSAQPSQATD
;
A
#
# COMPACT_ATOMS: atom_id res chain seq x y z
N MET A 1 6.04 -26.36 2.17
CA MET A 1 6.25 -24.96 2.58
C MET A 1 6.08 -24.89 4.08
N PRO A 2 6.96 -24.19 4.82
CA PRO A 2 6.77 -23.98 6.25
C PRO A 2 5.51 -23.16 6.51
N LEU A 3 4.56 -23.74 7.24
CA LEU A 3 3.29 -23.10 7.60
C LEU A 3 3.30 -22.78 9.09
N SER A 4 2.90 -21.58 9.46
CA SER A 4 2.77 -21.16 10.86
C SER A 4 1.47 -20.40 11.11
N TRP A 5 0.96 -20.55 12.35
CA TRP A 5 -0.15 -19.78 12.88
C TRP A 5 0.34 -18.90 14.01
N GLY A 6 -0.19 -17.73 14.12
CA GLY A 6 0.22 -16.79 15.17
C GLY A 6 -0.92 -15.92 15.67
N VAL A 7 -0.77 -15.51 16.93
CA VAL A 7 -1.60 -14.48 17.55
C VAL A 7 -0.66 -13.38 18.03
N ARG A 8 -1.00 -12.12 17.72
CA ARG A 8 -0.29 -10.92 18.14
C ARG A 8 -1.24 -10.02 18.92
N MET A 9 -0.72 -9.42 19.97
CA MET A 9 -1.37 -8.37 20.74
C MET A 9 -0.54 -7.10 20.66
N ASP A 10 -1.20 -6.00 20.34
CA ASP A 10 -0.64 -4.66 20.26
C ASP A 10 -1.30 -3.81 21.34
N VAL A 11 -0.52 -3.05 22.12
CA VAL A 11 -1.00 -2.11 23.14
C VAL A 11 -0.18 -0.83 23.05
N GLY A 12 -0.87 0.29 22.86
CA GLY A 12 -0.18 1.57 22.64
C GLY A 12 -1.14 2.74 22.50
N GLY A 13 -0.83 3.68 21.61
CA GLY A 13 -1.59 4.91 21.47
C GLY A 13 -1.75 5.39 20.04
N VAL A 14 -2.48 6.48 19.91
CA VAL A 14 -2.74 7.18 18.66
C VAL A 14 -1.90 8.44 18.62
N PHE A 15 -1.19 8.67 17.51
CA PHE A 15 -0.47 9.94 17.32
C PHE A 15 -1.45 11.09 17.09
N PRO A 16 -1.30 12.24 17.76
CA PRO A 16 -2.21 13.38 17.66
C PRO A 16 -1.99 14.17 16.36
N THR A 17 -2.21 13.53 15.21
CA THR A 17 -1.91 14.05 13.88
C THR A 17 -3.02 14.87 13.26
N ASN A 18 -4.23 14.88 13.85
CA ASN A 18 -5.38 15.65 13.36
C ASN A 18 -6.25 16.16 14.52
N ASP A 19 -7.15 17.10 14.22
CA ASP A 19 -7.95 17.79 15.22
C ASP A 19 -8.91 16.86 15.98
N PHE A 20 -9.50 15.89 15.30
CA PHE A 20 -10.37 14.89 15.94
C PHE A 20 -9.62 14.09 17.02
N VAL A 21 -8.40 13.61 16.70
CA VAL A 21 -7.59 12.83 17.65
C VAL A 21 -7.16 13.69 18.85
N LYS A 22 -6.91 14.98 18.63
CA LYS A 22 -6.60 15.95 19.69
C LYS A 22 -7.81 16.34 20.57
N GLY A 23 -8.96 15.68 20.39
CA GLY A 23 -10.17 15.97 21.13
C GLY A 23 -10.91 17.21 20.63
N GLY A 24 -10.72 17.59 19.37
CA GLY A 24 -11.35 18.76 18.77
C GLY A 24 -12.84 18.59 18.54
N HIS A 25 -13.56 19.68 18.75
CA HIS A 25 -14.93 19.93 18.34
C HIS A 25 -14.97 21.19 17.49
N PHE A 26 -15.59 21.13 16.31
CA PHE A 26 -15.67 22.30 15.44
C PHE A 26 -16.88 23.16 15.79
N ASP A 27 -16.63 24.33 16.39
CA ASP A 27 -17.67 25.32 16.66
C ASP A 27 -18.06 26.05 15.36
N LEU A 28 -19.26 25.75 14.86
CA LEU A 28 -19.81 26.33 13.63
C LEU A 28 -20.05 27.84 13.74
N SER A 29 -20.35 28.37 14.95
CA SER A 29 -20.63 29.77 15.16
C SER A 29 -19.38 30.64 15.10
N ARG A 30 -18.27 30.10 15.61
CA ARG A 30 -16.98 30.78 15.67
C ARG A 30 -16.04 30.39 14.54
N GLN A 31 -16.39 29.34 13.75
CA GLN A 31 -15.54 28.77 12.67
C GLN A 31 -14.17 28.33 13.19
N THR A 32 -14.11 27.78 14.43
CA THR A 32 -12.85 27.38 15.08
C THR A 32 -12.97 26.00 15.72
N TRP A 33 -11.81 25.35 15.90
CA TRP A 33 -11.70 24.12 16.66
C TRP A 33 -11.51 24.43 18.15
N GLU A 34 -12.35 23.85 18.99
CA GLU A 34 -12.22 23.83 20.45
C GLU A 34 -11.74 22.45 20.89
N TYR A 35 -10.80 22.37 21.82
CA TYR A 35 -10.18 21.11 22.23
C TYR A 35 -10.48 20.77 23.68
N SER A 36 -10.81 19.49 23.94
CA SER A 36 -11.03 18.95 25.28
C SER A 36 -10.27 17.63 25.45
N LYS A 37 -9.59 17.49 26.58
CA LYS A 37 -8.90 16.24 26.95
C LYS A 37 -9.84 15.04 27.06
N GLU A 38 -11.08 15.25 27.46
CA GLU A 38 -12.08 14.19 27.57
C GLU A 38 -12.47 13.60 26.22
N ARG A 39 -12.23 14.33 25.14
CA ARG A 39 -12.53 13.92 23.77
C ARG A 39 -11.28 13.44 23.01
N GLU A 40 -10.12 13.48 23.64
CA GLU A 40 -8.88 13.05 23.02
C GLU A 40 -8.88 11.52 22.79
N VAL A 41 -8.47 11.11 21.60
CA VAL A 41 -8.30 9.69 21.25
C VAL A 41 -6.83 9.32 21.43
N HIS A 42 -6.50 8.69 22.53
CA HIS A 42 -5.11 8.35 22.86
C HIS A 42 -4.83 6.84 22.94
N ASP A 43 -5.84 6.02 23.23
CA ASP A 43 -5.66 4.59 23.42
C ASP A 43 -5.77 3.81 22.11
N PHE A 44 -4.89 2.86 21.95
CA PHE A 44 -4.92 1.89 20.85
C PHE A 44 -4.56 0.50 21.35
N SER A 45 -5.39 -0.49 20.99
CA SER A 45 -5.05 -1.90 21.16
C SER A 45 -5.54 -2.70 19.96
N ASP A 46 -4.85 -3.80 19.65
CA ASP A 46 -5.23 -4.68 18.54
C ASP A 46 -4.96 -6.14 18.91
N VAL A 47 -5.84 -7.03 18.45
CA VAL A 47 -5.65 -8.47 18.49
C VAL A 47 -5.62 -8.97 17.05
N ILE A 48 -4.53 -9.62 16.69
CA ILE A 48 -4.27 -10.07 15.34
C ILE A 48 -4.11 -11.58 15.32
N VAL A 49 -4.84 -12.25 14.43
CA VAL A 49 -4.69 -13.68 14.14
C VAL A 49 -4.20 -13.82 12.70
N GLN A 50 -3.13 -14.57 12.50
CA GLN A 50 -2.54 -14.70 11.17
C GLN A 50 -2.03 -16.11 10.87
N MET A 51 -2.07 -16.46 9.60
CA MET A 51 -1.47 -17.67 9.03
C MET A 51 -0.39 -17.27 8.04
N ASN A 52 0.81 -17.81 8.21
CA ASN A 52 1.96 -17.49 7.38
C ASN A 52 2.54 -18.73 6.71
N CYS A 53 3.05 -18.55 5.50
CA CYS A 53 3.71 -19.56 4.70
C CYS A 53 5.11 -19.07 4.31
N GLY A 54 6.16 -19.76 4.76
CA GLY A 54 7.54 -19.43 4.45
C GLY A 54 7.99 -19.96 3.08
N VAL A 55 9.01 -19.36 2.51
CA VAL A 55 9.70 -19.90 1.34
C VAL A 55 10.54 -21.10 1.77
N ARG A 56 10.54 -22.16 0.96
CA ARG A 56 11.31 -23.38 1.24
C ARG A 56 12.80 -23.06 1.38
N PRO A 57 13.47 -23.55 2.44
CA PRO A 57 14.87 -23.22 2.73
C PRO A 57 15.87 -23.73 1.66
N ASP A 58 15.48 -24.76 0.89
CA ASP A 58 16.25 -25.32 -0.23
C ASP A 58 16.18 -24.50 -1.52
N ARG A 59 15.50 -23.36 -1.50
CA ARG A 59 15.41 -22.45 -2.63
C ARG A 59 16.36 -21.26 -2.48
N TRP A 60 16.99 -20.84 -3.59
CA TRP A 60 17.87 -19.67 -3.59
C TRP A 60 17.15 -18.40 -3.11
N GLN A 61 15.83 -18.28 -3.34
CA GLN A 61 15.02 -17.16 -2.89
C GLN A 61 14.98 -17.04 -1.35
N ALA A 62 14.97 -18.18 -0.64
CA ALA A 62 15.01 -18.15 0.83
C ALA A 62 16.29 -17.48 1.33
N GLN A 63 17.42 -17.73 0.70
CA GLN A 63 18.70 -17.09 1.06
C GLN A 63 18.74 -15.63 0.59
N ALA A 64 18.40 -15.40 -0.69
CA ALA A 64 18.47 -14.09 -1.31
C ALA A 64 17.58 -13.06 -0.63
N TYR A 65 16.36 -13.45 -0.23
CA TYR A 65 15.39 -12.59 0.46
C TYR A 65 15.33 -12.81 1.99
N ARG A 66 16.32 -13.52 2.55
CA ARG A 66 16.50 -13.72 4.00
C ARG A 66 15.34 -14.42 4.70
N ASN A 67 14.93 -15.56 4.16
CA ASN A 67 13.82 -16.39 4.63
C ASN A 67 12.50 -15.60 4.68
N PRO A 68 12.00 -15.13 3.54
CA PRO A 68 10.74 -14.41 3.48
C PRO A 68 9.57 -15.36 3.72
N TYR A 69 8.50 -14.81 4.28
CA TYR A 69 7.23 -15.48 4.43
C TYR A 69 6.08 -14.56 4.01
N TYR A 70 4.99 -15.16 3.63
CA TYR A 70 3.74 -14.50 3.28
C TYR A 70 2.64 -15.01 4.17
N GLY A 71 1.63 -14.21 4.38
CA GLY A 71 0.50 -14.63 5.17
C GLY A 71 -0.75 -13.85 4.86
N VAL A 72 -1.80 -14.28 5.54
CA VAL A 72 -3.07 -13.58 5.64
C VAL A 72 -3.43 -13.47 7.11
N GLY A 73 -4.06 -12.38 7.48
CA GLY A 73 -4.45 -12.15 8.86
C GLY A 73 -5.73 -11.36 8.98
N ILE A 74 -6.27 -11.40 10.19
CA ILE A 74 -7.41 -10.61 10.62
C ILE A 74 -6.98 -9.84 11.86
N ALA A 75 -7.30 -8.54 11.91
CA ALA A 75 -7.03 -7.65 13.03
C ALA A 75 -8.32 -7.04 13.58
N PHE A 76 -8.35 -6.80 14.88
CA PHE A 76 -9.48 -6.26 15.61
C PHE A 76 -9.06 -5.01 16.40
N PRO A 77 -8.71 -3.91 15.72
CA PRO A 77 -8.27 -2.69 16.38
C PRO A 77 -9.37 -2.09 17.27
N ARG A 78 -8.97 -1.54 18.41
CA ARG A 78 -9.81 -0.87 19.40
C ARG A 78 -9.18 0.44 19.82
N PHE A 79 -9.98 1.49 19.80
CA PHE A 79 -9.58 2.85 20.15
C PHE A 79 -10.22 3.31 21.46
N HIS A 80 -11.07 2.49 22.05
CA HIS A 80 -11.86 2.80 23.24
C HIS A 80 -12.70 4.09 23.12
N ASP A 81 -13.08 4.42 21.87
CA ASP A 81 -13.86 5.60 21.49
C ASP A 81 -15.01 5.21 20.56
N GLU A 82 -16.25 5.48 20.98
CA GLU A 82 -17.45 5.11 20.23
C GLU A 82 -17.55 5.85 18.89
N ARG A 83 -16.93 7.04 18.79
CA ARG A 83 -16.89 7.83 17.54
C ARG A 83 -16.09 7.15 16.42
N LEU A 84 -15.23 6.17 16.75
CA LEU A 84 -14.49 5.35 15.79
C LEU A 84 -15.12 3.96 15.59
N GLY A 85 -15.96 3.51 16.51
CA GLY A 85 -16.64 2.23 16.46
C GLY A 85 -15.73 1.04 16.77
N LYS A 86 -16.06 -0.11 16.18
CA LYS A 86 -15.33 -1.37 16.38
C LYS A 86 -14.87 -1.94 15.03
N PRO A 87 -13.88 -1.32 14.38
CA PRO A 87 -13.39 -1.79 13.09
C PRO A 87 -12.75 -3.18 13.19
N PHE A 88 -12.68 -3.84 12.03
CA PHE A 88 -11.83 -5.01 11.82
C PHE A 88 -11.14 -4.92 10.47
N SER A 89 -10.04 -5.64 10.30
CA SER A 89 -9.25 -5.63 9.08
C SER A 89 -8.94 -7.04 8.61
N VAL A 90 -8.87 -7.21 7.28
CA VAL A 90 -8.30 -8.40 6.64
C VAL A 90 -7.11 -7.94 5.81
N PHE A 91 -5.98 -8.61 5.95
CA PHE A 91 -4.74 -8.15 5.32
C PHE A 91 -3.86 -9.30 4.82
N GLY A 92 -3.04 -8.98 3.83
CA GLY A 92 -1.89 -9.77 3.44
C GLY A 92 -0.65 -9.36 4.23
N THR A 93 0.18 -10.34 4.55
CA THR A 93 1.42 -10.17 5.30
C THR A 93 2.62 -10.52 4.43
N TYR A 94 3.67 -9.74 4.55
CA TYR A 94 5.02 -10.10 4.14
C TYR A 94 5.97 -9.85 5.30
N GLY A 95 6.85 -10.81 5.57
CA GLY A 95 7.90 -10.63 6.55
C GLY A 95 9.20 -11.31 6.10
N ALA A 96 10.32 -10.82 6.64
CA ALA A 96 11.62 -11.40 6.42
C ALA A 96 12.57 -11.09 7.58
N ARG A 97 13.68 -11.83 7.63
CA ARG A 97 14.74 -11.56 8.60
C ARG A 97 15.58 -10.36 8.15
N ILE A 98 15.81 -9.42 9.06
CA ILE A 98 16.79 -8.34 8.86
C ILE A 98 18.18 -8.86 9.19
N PHE A 99 18.33 -9.43 10.41
CA PHE A 99 19.60 -9.86 10.96
C PHE A 99 19.45 -11.09 11.86
N GLN A 100 20.43 -11.95 11.91
CA GLN A 100 20.51 -13.08 12.82
C GLN A 100 21.56 -12.79 13.88
N LEU A 101 21.14 -12.58 15.12
CA LEU A 101 21.99 -12.31 16.27
C LEU A 101 22.62 -13.62 16.78
N THR A 102 21.78 -14.62 17.03
CA THR A 102 22.16 -15.97 17.42
C THR A 102 21.29 -17.01 16.69
N ASN A 103 21.45 -18.28 16.98
CA ASN A 103 20.60 -19.34 16.43
C ASN A 103 19.15 -19.25 16.92
N TRP A 104 18.95 -18.74 18.15
CA TRP A 104 17.66 -18.63 18.80
C TRP A 104 17.10 -17.19 18.82
N LEU A 105 17.91 -16.17 18.47
CA LEU A 105 17.51 -14.75 18.46
C LEU A 105 17.76 -14.11 17.11
N LYS A 106 16.69 -13.60 16.49
CA LYS A 106 16.72 -13.00 15.17
C LYS A 106 15.97 -11.68 15.17
N LEU A 107 16.46 -10.66 14.47
CA LEU A 107 15.75 -9.42 14.17
C LEU A 107 15.01 -9.58 12.85
N ASN A 108 13.72 -9.38 12.86
CA ASN A 108 12.82 -9.56 11.72
C ASN A 108 11.95 -8.30 11.54
N TYR A 109 11.28 -8.23 10.41
CA TYR A 109 10.19 -7.26 10.18
C TYR A 109 9.00 -7.95 9.52
N GLU A 110 7.84 -7.34 9.69
CA GLU A 110 6.58 -7.73 9.07
C GLU A 110 5.87 -6.48 8.56
N ILE A 111 5.37 -6.54 7.35
CA ILE A 111 4.56 -5.49 6.74
C ILE A 111 3.20 -6.10 6.42
N ASN A 112 2.14 -5.44 6.87
CA ASN A 112 0.76 -5.83 6.59
C ASN A 112 0.13 -4.77 5.71
N PHE A 113 -0.59 -5.22 4.69
CA PHE A 113 -1.38 -4.37 3.83
C PHE A 113 -2.74 -5.01 3.58
N GLY A 114 -3.80 -4.27 3.83
CA GLY A 114 -5.13 -4.82 3.69
C GLY A 114 -6.25 -3.80 3.75
N TYR A 115 -7.41 -4.35 3.99
CA TYR A 115 -8.69 -3.66 4.01
C TYR A 115 -9.28 -3.67 5.41
N SER A 116 -9.75 -2.52 5.86
CA SER A 116 -10.40 -2.31 7.15
C SER A 116 -11.81 -1.78 6.95
N THR A 117 -12.74 -2.26 7.72
CA THR A 117 -14.15 -1.86 7.63
C THR A 117 -14.82 -1.80 8.99
N ASN A 118 -16.12 -1.47 9.02
CA ASN A 118 -16.94 -1.31 10.22
C ASN A 118 -16.51 -0.11 11.09
N TRP A 119 -16.04 0.96 10.46
CA TRP A 119 -15.73 2.22 11.11
C TRP A 119 -16.98 3.05 11.31
N ASN A 120 -17.10 3.70 12.48
CA ASN A 120 -17.95 4.87 12.63
C ASN A 120 -17.21 6.05 11.98
N HIS A 121 -17.66 6.43 10.81
CA HIS A 121 -16.99 7.45 9.99
C HIS A 121 -17.65 8.81 10.18
N TYR A 122 -17.06 9.81 9.54
CA TYR A 122 -17.66 11.13 9.47
C TYR A 122 -19.12 11.06 9.01
N ASP A 123 -19.97 11.70 9.75
CA ASP A 123 -21.35 11.98 9.40
C ASP A 123 -21.67 13.40 9.88
N ARG A 124 -22.21 14.22 8.99
CA ARG A 124 -22.47 15.63 9.26
C ARG A 124 -23.31 15.87 10.52
N PHE A 125 -24.23 14.95 10.83
CA PHE A 125 -25.17 15.11 11.94
C PHE A 125 -24.82 14.24 13.14
N LYS A 126 -24.30 13.02 12.91
CA LYS A 126 -24.06 12.03 13.97
C LYS A 126 -22.62 12.01 14.46
N ASN A 127 -21.66 12.35 13.60
CA ASN A 127 -20.23 12.30 13.91
C ASN A 127 -19.45 13.40 13.16
N PRO A 128 -19.84 14.69 13.34
CA PRO A 128 -19.32 15.80 12.54
C PRO A 128 -17.83 16.10 12.79
N ASP A 129 -17.31 15.78 13.97
CA ASP A 129 -15.92 16.05 14.34
C ASP A 129 -14.93 15.01 13.82
N ASN A 130 -15.42 13.85 13.34
CA ASN A 130 -14.53 12.78 12.87
C ASN A 130 -13.89 13.11 11.52
N VAL A 131 -12.93 14.01 11.53
CA VAL A 131 -12.14 14.34 10.32
C VAL A 131 -11.06 13.28 9.99
N ALA A 132 -10.86 12.30 10.87
CA ALA A 132 -9.89 11.24 10.66
C ALA A 132 -10.37 10.20 9.64
N VAL A 133 -11.63 9.80 9.71
CA VAL A 133 -12.21 8.69 8.96
C VAL A 133 -13.45 9.13 8.21
N GLY A 134 -13.36 9.34 6.91
CA GLY A 134 -14.48 9.81 6.08
C GLY A 134 -15.34 8.69 5.46
N TRP A 135 -14.95 7.44 5.63
CA TRP A 135 -15.69 6.32 5.06
C TRP A 135 -15.56 5.07 5.94
N LYS A 136 -16.58 4.22 5.90
CA LYS A 136 -16.56 2.93 6.61
C LYS A 136 -15.50 1.95 6.11
N HIS A 137 -14.87 2.21 4.96
CA HIS A 137 -13.86 1.38 4.31
C HIS A 137 -12.54 2.11 4.23
N ASN A 138 -11.48 1.54 4.80
CA ASN A 138 -10.15 2.12 4.84
C ASN A 138 -9.10 1.07 4.48
N ALA A 139 -7.92 1.52 4.07
CA ALA A 139 -6.74 0.69 4.01
C ALA A 139 -6.21 0.46 5.43
N HIS A 140 -5.62 -0.70 5.66
CA HIS A 140 -4.83 -1.06 6.84
C HIS A 140 -3.40 -1.25 6.36
N ILE A 141 -2.47 -0.46 6.91
CA ILE A 141 -1.04 -0.58 6.63
C ILE A 141 -0.33 -0.68 7.96
N SER A 142 0.48 -1.72 8.17
CA SER A 142 1.20 -1.91 9.43
C SER A 142 2.64 -2.34 9.17
N LEU A 143 3.57 -1.81 9.97
CA LEU A 143 4.96 -2.19 10.03
C LEU A 143 5.27 -2.68 11.44
N PHE A 144 5.84 -3.88 11.56
CA PHE A 144 6.20 -4.53 12.82
C PHE A 144 7.64 -5.03 12.77
N PRO A 145 8.66 -4.24 13.12
CA PRO A 145 9.99 -4.72 13.46
C PRO A 145 9.97 -5.41 14.82
N TYR A 146 10.58 -6.61 14.90
CA TYR A 146 10.52 -7.44 16.10
C TYR A 146 11.75 -8.33 16.28
N LEU A 147 12.03 -8.65 17.54
CA LEU A 147 12.92 -9.73 17.94
C LEU A 147 12.13 -11.04 17.96
N LYS A 148 12.64 -12.03 17.25
CA LYS A 148 12.10 -13.39 17.20
C LYS A 148 12.95 -14.29 18.06
N PHE A 149 12.33 -14.87 19.08
CA PHE A 149 12.91 -15.88 19.96
C PHE A 149 12.43 -17.26 19.48
N VAL A 150 13.34 -18.08 19.01
CA VAL A 150 13.06 -19.43 18.54
C VAL A 150 13.10 -20.39 19.71
N ILE A 151 11.98 -21.02 20.01
CA ILE A 151 11.82 -21.98 21.10
C ILE A 151 11.77 -23.39 20.52
N PRO A 152 12.45 -24.38 21.11
CA PRO A 152 12.34 -25.77 20.67
C PRO A 152 10.88 -26.24 20.62
N GLY A 153 10.55 -27.09 19.65
CA GLY A 153 9.19 -27.60 19.47
C GLY A 153 8.33 -26.79 18.48
N GLY A 154 8.93 -25.89 17.71
CA GLY A 154 8.24 -25.15 16.66
C GLY A 154 7.55 -23.87 17.14
N LEU A 155 7.83 -23.43 18.36
CA LEU A 155 7.25 -22.21 18.94
C LEU A 155 8.19 -21.01 18.73
N ASP A 156 7.64 -19.89 18.27
CA ASP A 156 8.35 -18.62 18.17
C ASP A 156 7.64 -17.58 19.06
N LEU A 157 8.38 -16.92 19.93
CA LEU A 157 7.95 -15.71 20.62
C LEU A 157 8.50 -14.51 19.84
N LYS A 158 7.64 -13.52 19.57
CA LYS A 158 8.02 -12.28 18.91
C LYS A 158 7.71 -11.10 19.84
N ALA A 159 8.64 -10.17 19.97
CA ALA A 159 8.46 -8.94 20.76
C ALA A 159 9.03 -7.75 20.00
N GLY A 160 8.29 -6.67 19.91
CA GLY A 160 8.72 -5.51 19.15
C GLY A 160 7.78 -4.32 19.28
N VAL A 161 7.84 -3.44 18.28
CA VAL A 161 6.96 -2.28 18.19
C VAL A 161 6.21 -2.32 16.86
N SER A 162 4.98 -1.83 16.85
CA SER A 162 4.21 -1.71 15.63
C SER A 162 3.81 -0.27 15.35
N LEU A 163 3.77 0.07 14.06
CA LEU A 163 3.19 1.30 13.54
C LEU A 163 2.06 0.90 12.61
N THR A 164 0.85 1.41 12.87
CA THR A 164 -0.34 1.08 12.07
C THR A 164 -1.04 2.34 11.59
N HIS A 165 -1.34 2.38 10.31
CA HIS A 165 -2.02 3.48 9.65
C HIS A 165 -3.35 3.01 9.04
N PHE A 166 -4.41 3.81 9.26
CA PHE A 166 -5.71 3.64 8.64
C PHE A 166 -6.10 4.89 7.88
N SER A 167 -6.43 4.75 6.60
CA SER A 167 -6.99 5.83 5.78
C SER A 167 -7.64 5.28 4.51
N ASN A 168 -8.46 6.08 3.85
CA ASN A 168 -9.06 5.72 2.56
C ASN A 168 -8.35 6.41 1.37
N GLY A 169 -7.18 7.03 1.58
CA GLY A 169 -6.39 7.67 0.54
C GLY A 169 -7.14 8.77 -0.22
N ALA A 170 -7.98 9.55 0.48
CA ALA A 170 -8.83 10.60 -0.08
C ALA A 170 -9.91 10.13 -1.09
N THR A 171 -10.21 8.82 -1.12
CA THR A 171 -11.36 8.29 -1.89
C THR A 171 -12.69 8.83 -1.36
N ALA A 172 -12.75 9.09 -0.04
CA ALA A 172 -13.86 9.77 0.62
C ALA A 172 -13.31 10.77 1.65
N MET A 173 -13.90 11.95 1.71
CA MET A 173 -13.50 13.02 2.61
C MET A 173 -14.48 13.15 3.80
N PRO A 174 -13.98 13.59 4.99
CA PRO A 174 -12.61 13.93 5.33
C PRO A 174 -11.73 12.67 5.47
N ASN A 175 -10.43 12.81 5.28
CA ASN A 175 -9.50 11.68 5.42
C ASN A 175 -8.15 12.16 5.96
N ARG A 176 -8.09 12.54 7.23
CA ARG A 176 -6.84 12.87 7.92
C ARG A 176 -6.07 11.62 8.35
N GLY A 177 -6.76 10.46 8.37
CA GLY A 177 -6.19 9.17 8.76
C GLY A 177 -5.94 9.04 10.27
N LEU A 178 -5.65 7.80 10.68
CA LEU A 178 -5.24 7.46 12.04
C LEU A 178 -3.87 6.80 11.98
N ASN A 179 -2.94 7.32 12.77
CA ASN A 179 -1.59 6.79 12.91
C ASN A 179 -1.42 6.28 14.34
N ASN A 180 -1.06 5.02 14.48
CA ASN A 180 -1.00 4.35 15.78
C ASN A 180 0.38 3.76 16.00
N TYR A 181 0.82 3.73 17.25
CA TYR A 181 2.02 3.04 17.70
C TYR A 181 1.67 2.08 18.82
N ALA A 182 2.39 0.97 18.92
CA ALA A 182 2.18 0.02 20.00
C ALA A 182 3.46 -0.77 20.32
N VAL A 183 3.52 -1.24 21.55
CA VAL A 183 4.37 -2.37 21.92
C VAL A 183 3.60 -3.63 21.57
N SER A 184 4.27 -4.59 20.96
CA SER A 184 3.64 -5.77 20.37
C SER A 184 4.33 -7.03 20.85
N ALA A 185 3.52 -8.01 21.22
CA ALA A 185 3.96 -9.37 21.53
C ALA A 185 3.17 -10.37 20.70
N ALA A 186 3.84 -11.40 20.17
CA ALA A 186 3.18 -12.43 19.39
C ALA A 186 3.75 -13.81 19.73
N LEU A 187 2.86 -14.81 19.66
CA LEU A 187 3.18 -16.21 19.73
C LEU A 187 2.85 -16.85 18.39
N ALA A 188 3.80 -17.58 17.81
CA ALA A 188 3.59 -18.28 16.55
C ALA A 188 4.01 -19.74 16.68
N TYR A 189 3.19 -20.64 16.13
CA TYR A 189 3.48 -22.06 16.06
C TYR A 189 3.78 -22.47 14.62
N ASN A 190 4.95 -23.07 14.41
CA ASN A 190 5.43 -23.56 13.12
C ASN A 190 5.10 -25.05 12.99
N LEU A 191 4.18 -25.39 12.09
CA LEU A 191 3.76 -26.78 11.84
C LEU A 191 4.89 -27.65 11.31
N HIS A 192 5.86 -27.05 10.63
CA HIS A 192 7.06 -27.72 10.12
C HIS A 192 8.29 -26.94 10.61
N ASP A 193 8.97 -27.43 11.62
CA ASP A 193 10.19 -26.84 12.19
C ASP A 193 11.39 -26.95 11.22
N SER A 194 11.16 -26.58 9.96
CA SER A 194 12.15 -26.71 8.88
C SER A 194 13.15 -25.55 8.84
N GLU A 195 12.77 -24.36 9.34
CA GLU A 195 13.65 -23.19 9.30
C GLU A 195 14.89 -23.34 10.18
N ASN A 196 14.76 -24.10 11.27
CA ASN A 196 15.84 -24.30 12.26
C ASN A 196 16.68 -25.53 11.97
N ARG A 197 16.18 -26.50 11.20
CA ARG A 197 16.86 -27.77 10.90
C ARG A 197 17.61 -27.81 9.58
N VAL A 198 17.25 -26.92 8.63
CA VAL A 198 17.96 -26.87 7.35
C VAL A 198 19.25 -26.12 7.50
N ARG A 199 20.36 -26.88 7.42
CA ARG A 199 21.71 -26.32 7.32
C ARG A 199 21.73 -25.40 6.11
N ARG A 200 22.24 -24.18 6.33
CA ARG A 200 22.36 -23.17 5.26
C ARG A 200 23.21 -23.76 4.14
N ASP A 201 22.59 -24.07 3.03
CA ASP A 201 23.33 -24.47 1.83
C ASP A 201 23.98 -23.23 1.22
N THR A 202 25.26 -23.05 1.49
CA THR A 202 26.03 -21.90 1.03
C THR A 202 26.30 -21.92 -0.47
N SER A 203 25.96 -23.01 -1.17
CA SER A 203 26.10 -23.15 -2.62
C SER A 203 24.98 -22.44 -3.39
N LEU A 204 23.81 -22.26 -2.77
CA LEU A 204 22.67 -21.60 -3.39
C LEU A 204 22.91 -20.09 -3.52
N ARG A 205 23.08 -19.62 -4.73
CA ARG A 205 23.24 -18.19 -5.04
C ARG A 205 22.03 -17.67 -5.80
N ALA A 206 21.74 -16.38 -5.61
CA ALA A 206 20.79 -15.70 -6.50
C ALA A 206 21.33 -15.71 -7.93
N PRO A 207 20.49 -15.95 -8.96
CA PRO A 207 20.90 -15.90 -10.34
C PRO A 207 21.47 -14.51 -10.67
N TYR A 208 22.46 -14.49 -11.51
CA TYR A 208 22.95 -13.25 -12.10
C TYR A 208 21.84 -12.66 -12.99
N VAL A 209 21.55 -11.39 -12.82
CA VAL A 209 20.64 -10.67 -13.70
C VAL A 209 21.46 -9.65 -14.48
N PRO A 210 21.60 -9.83 -15.80
CA PRO A 210 22.34 -8.88 -16.63
C PRO A 210 21.64 -7.52 -16.64
N LEU A 211 22.43 -6.46 -16.80
CA LEU A 211 21.88 -5.13 -16.98
C LEU A 211 21.10 -5.06 -18.30
N HIS A 212 19.80 -4.82 -18.21
CA HIS A 212 18.94 -4.72 -19.40
C HIS A 212 17.84 -3.68 -19.18
N LEU A 213 17.26 -3.24 -20.29
CA LEU A 213 16.11 -2.34 -20.30
C LEU A 213 14.83 -3.18 -20.21
N GLU A 214 13.96 -2.82 -19.30
CA GLU A 214 12.57 -3.30 -19.21
C GLU A 214 11.61 -2.18 -19.59
N HIS A 215 10.53 -2.49 -20.25
CA HIS A 215 9.46 -1.54 -20.56
C HIS A 215 8.27 -1.81 -19.68
N ASP A 216 7.87 -0.84 -18.87
CA ASP A 216 6.76 -0.93 -17.94
C ASP A 216 5.62 -0.03 -18.44
N ILE A 217 4.47 -0.63 -18.72
CA ILE A 217 3.25 0.06 -19.18
C ILE A 217 2.18 -0.19 -18.13
N SER A 218 1.47 0.85 -17.69
CA SER A 218 0.36 0.68 -16.75
C SER A 218 -0.83 1.57 -17.05
N LEU A 219 -2.01 1.03 -16.77
CA LEU A 219 -3.28 1.73 -16.73
C LEU A 219 -3.72 1.84 -15.27
N THR A 220 -4.13 3.02 -14.87
CA THR A 220 -4.57 3.30 -13.50
C THR A 220 -5.98 3.84 -13.51
N ARG A 221 -6.80 3.37 -12.58
CA ARG A 221 -8.12 3.91 -12.26
C ARG A 221 -8.17 4.33 -10.81
N SER A 222 -8.84 5.45 -10.55
CA SER A 222 -9.07 5.96 -9.21
C SER A 222 -10.32 6.82 -9.14
N PHE A 223 -10.62 7.25 -7.92
CA PHE A 223 -11.66 8.24 -7.62
C PHE A 223 -11.19 9.13 -6.49
N ARG A 224 -11.64 10.39 -6.48
CA ARG A 224 -11.48 11.28 -5.34
C ARG A 224 -12.70 12.17 -5.13
N GLN A 225 -12.90 12.59 -3.90
CA GLN A 225 -13.84 13.65 -3.56
C GLN A 225 -13.11 15.00 -3.48
N ILE A 226 -13.83 16.09 -3.76
CA ILE A 226 -13.34 17.45 -3.52
C ILE A 226 -13.93 18.00 -2.23
N TYR A 227 -13.22 18.99 -1.71
CA TYR A 227 -13.67 19.76 -0.55
C TYR A 227 -14.52 20.94 -1.01
N TYR A 228 -15.66 21.15 -0.37
CA TYR A 228 -16.50 22.30 -0.57
C TYR A 228 -16.20 23.35 0.50
N ASP A 229 -15.83 24.54 0.09
CA ASP A 229 -15.64 25.67 0.98
C ASP A 229 -16.91 26.49 1.09
N GLY A 230 -17.68 26.21 2.14
CA GLY A 230 -18.95 26.90 2.44
C GLY A 230 -18.80 28.27 3.12
N ARG A 231 -17.62 28.91 2.99
CA ARG A 231 -17.42 30.26 3.56
C ARG A 231 -18.46 31.23 3.01
N GLY A 232 -19.15 31.91 3.91
CA GLY A 232 -20.22 32.85 3.57
C GLY A 232 -21.63 32.26 3.47
N THR A 233 -21.79 30.96 3.69
CA THR A 233 -23.11 30.32 3.83
C THR A 233 -23.33 29.87 5.28
N ASN A 234 -24.58 29.75 5.72
CA ASN A 234 -24.94 29.14 7.01
C ASN A 234 -24.70 27.62 7.04
N LEU A 235 -24.06 27.08 6.01
CA LEU A 235 -23.74 25.68 5.84
C LEU A 235 -22.29 25.50 6.29
N SER A 236 -22.10 24.63 7.28
CA SER A 236 -20.77 24.21 7.68
C SER A 236 -20.01 23.65 6.48
N THR A 237 -18.69 23.79 6.50
CA THR A 237 -17.76 23.09 5.62
C THR A 237 -18.23 21.70 5.28
N GLN A 238 -18.45 21.41 4.03
CA GLN A 238 -19.02 20.15 3.62
C GLN A 238 -18.16 19.47 2.57
N TYR A 239 -18.12 18.17 2.72
CA TYR A 239 -17.44 17.32 1.74
C TYR A 239 -18.48 16.87 0.70
N VAL A 240 -18.18 17.17 -0.54
CA VAL A 240 -19.03 16.81 -1.67
C VAL A 240 -19.09 15.29 -1.80
N GLN A 241 -20.30 14.73 -1.88
CA GLN A 241 -20.52 13.28 -1.98
C GLN A 241 -20.09 12.73 -3.35
N TYR A 242 -20.09 13.56 -4.39
CA TYR A 242 -19.69 13.16 -5.72
C TYR A 242 -18.23 12.75 -5.79
N ARG A 243 -17.97 11.62 -6.46
CA ARG A 243 -16.62 11.06 -6.63
C ARG A 243 -16.17 11.23 -8.07
N HIS A 244 -15.20 12.11 -8.27
CA HIS A 244 -14.61 12.37 -9.57
C HIS A 244 -13.73 11.21 -10.01
N PRO A 245 -13.99 10.58 -11.17
CA PRO A 245 -13.14 9.55 -11.72
C PRO A 245 -11.79 10.11 -12.16
N ILE A 246 -10.76 9.29 -11.98
CA ILE A 246 -9.39 9.53 -12.43
C ILE A 246 -8.94 8.33 -13.24
N PHE A 247 -8.33 8.61 -14.40
CA PHE A 247 -7.69 7.62 -15.25
C PHE A 247 -6.27 8.06 -15.55
N ALA A 248 -5.31 7.13 -15.49
CA ALA A 248 -3.95 7.44 -15.89
C ALA A 248 -3.35 6.31 -16.73
N PHE A 249 -2.43 6.71 -17.60
CA PHE A 249 -1.57 5.84 -18.39
C PHE A 249 -0.14 6.22 -18.11
N SER A 250 0.71 5.23 -17.86
CA SER A 250 2.15 5.46 -17.66
C SER A 250 2.96 4.55 -18.55
N TYR A 251 4.01 5.09 -19.12
CA TYR A 251 5.05 4.34 -19.82
C TYR A 251 6.41 4.68 -19.23
N ALA A 252 7.17 3.63 -18.86
CA ALA A 252 8.47 3.79 -18.25
C ALA A 252 9.50 2.80 -18.82
N PRO A 253 10.57 3.27 -19.48
CA PRO A 253 11.79 2.50 -19.66
C PRO A 253 12.52 2.38 -18.32
N MET A 254 12.69 1.15 -17.84
CA MET A 254 13.27 0.81 -16.55
C MET A 254 14.59 0.05 -16.74
N LEU A 255 15.65 0.50 -16.12
CA LEU A 255 16.92 -0.23 -16.06
C LEU A 255 16.86 -1.28 -14.93
N ARG A 256 17.02 -2.55 -15.31
CA ARG A 256 17.12 -3.66 -14.36
C ARG A 256 18.57 -3.84 -13.93
N TRP A 257 18.87 -3.48 -12.67
CA TRP A 257 20.23 -3.55 -12.12
C TRP A 257 20.54 -4.89 -11.45
N SER A 258 19.52 -5.51 -10.91
CA SER A 258 19.68 -6.76 -10.18
C SER A 258 18.34 -7.50 -10.06
N TYR A 259 18.36 -8.68 -9.47
CA TYR A 259 17.11 -9.39 -9.12
C TYR A 259 16.24 -8.65 -8.12
N ARG A 260 16.80 -7.62 -7.42
CA ARG A 260 16.08 -6.84 -6.38
C ARG A 260 15.68 -5.44 -6.77
N TYR A 261 16.29 -4.85 -7.79
CA TYR A 261 16.12 -3.43 -8.05
C TYR A 261 16.09 -3.07 -9.52
N ARG A 262 15.14 -2.23 -9.86
CA ARG A 262 15.06 -1.52 -11.14
C ARG A 262 14.65 -0.08 -10.94
N CYS A 263 15.12 0.82 -11.77
CA CYS A 263 14.73 2.21 -11.81
C CYS A 263 14.67 2.76 -13.23
N GLY A 264 13.95 3.83 -13.43
CA GLY A 264 13.81 4.43 -14.75
C GLY A 264 13.04 5.74 -14.74
N LEU A 265 12.82 6.28 -15.94
CA LEU A 265 12.04 7.48 -16.16
C LEU A 265 10.64 7.09 -16.65
N SER A 266 9.63 7.87 -16.33
CA SER A 266 8.26 7.64 -16.76
C SER A 266 7.63 8.90 -17.31
N MET A 267 6.80 8.71 -18.33
CA MET A 267 5.79 9.67 -18.78
C MET A 267 4.45 9.22 -18.23
N ASP A 268 3.80 10.09 -17.46
CA ASP A 268 2.55 9.81 -16.77
C ASP A 268 1.44 10.73 -17.31
N PHE A 269 0.52 10.18 -18.08
CA PHE A 269 -0.67 10.87 -18.60
C PHE A 269 -1.83 10.63 -17.64
N MET A 270 -2.54 11.67 -17.24
CA MET A 270 -3.64 11.56 -16.30
C MET A 270 -4.81 12.44 -16.72
N TYR A 271 -6.01 11.86 -16.70
CA TYR A 271 -7.29 12.56 -16.73
C TYR A 271 -7.86 12.58 -15.32
N ASP A 272 -8.10 13.78 -14.79
CA ASP A 272 -8.68 14.00 -13.47
C ASP A 272 -9.92 14.90 -13.60
N GLU A 273 -11.11 14.33 -13.47
CA GLU A 273 -12.36 15.05 -13.62
C GLU A 273 -12.57 16.14 -12.57
N SER A 274 -11.87 16.04 -11.42
CA SER A 274 -12.00 17.02 -10.35
C SER A 274 -11.33 18.37 -10.62
N VAL A 275 -10.54 18.48 -11.69
CA VAL A 275 -9.86 19.71 -12.05
C VAL A 275 -10.87 20.77 -12.45
N GLY A 276 -10.80 21.95 -11.80
CA GLY A 276 -11.75 23.05 -12.01
C GLY A 276 -13.18 22.76 -11.57
N ALA A 277 -13.42 21.60 -10.96
CA ALA A 277 -14.75 21.29 -10.42
C ALA A 277 -15.02 22.11 -9.16
N HIS A 278 -16.25 22.57 -9.02
CA HIS A 278 -16.76 23.22 -7.82
C HIS A 278 -18.18 22.73 -7.53
N ALA A 279 -18.59 22.84 -6.29
CA ALA A 279 -19.90 22.41 -5.87
C ALA A 279 -20.55 23.46 -4.98
N ASP A 280 -21.86 23.49 -4.98
CA ASP A 280 -22.68 24.35 -4.13
C ASP A 280 -23.92 23.60 -3.70
N TYR A 281 -24.60 24.13 -2.66
CA TYR A 281 -25.91 23.68 -2.28
C TYR A 281 -26.95 24.66 -2.81
N VAL A 282 -27.82 24.17 -3.69
CA VAL A 282 -28.86 24.94 -4.32
C VAL A 282 -30.20 24.50 -3.74
N MET A 283 -31.01 25.48 -3.29
CA MET A 283 -32.38 25.22 -2.86
C MET A 283 -33.26 24.98 -4.09
N ASP A 284 -33.94 23.84 -4.12
CA ASP A 284 -34.97 23.59 -5.13
C ASP A 284 -36.24 24.38 -4.75
N PRO A 285 -36.70 25.31 -5.61
CA PRO A 285 -37.90 26.06 -5.36
C PRO A 285 -39.17 25.20 -5.24
N ALA A 286 -39.15 23.99 -5.82
CA ALA A 286 -40.31 23.12 -5.86
C ALA A 286 -40.61 22.42 -4.51
N ASP A 287 -39.57 22.06 -3.76
CA ASP A 287 -39.70 21.32 -2.50
C ASP A 287 -39.03 22.01 -1.30
N GLY A 288 -38.34 23.13 -1.53
CA GLY A 288 -37.64 23.90 -0.49
C GLY A 288 -36.44 23.20 0.13
N LYS A 289 -35.95 22.10 -0.47
CA LYS A 289 -34.82 21.35 0.02
C LYS A 289 -33.51 21.78 -0.64
N MET A 290 -32.45 21.63 0.08
CA MET A 290 -31.09 21.90 -0.42
C MET A 290 -30.51 20.64 -1.07
N TYR A 291 -30.10 20.77 -2.35
CA TYR A 291 -29.47 19.73 -3.14
C TYR A 291 -28.02 20.12 -3.47
N GLU A 292 -27.14 19.13 -3.40
CA GLU A 292 -25.77 19.28 -3.87
C GLU A 292 -25.76 19.36 -5.40
N ARG A 293 -25.19 20.45 -5.94
CA ARG A 293 -24.98 20.63 -7.36
C ARG A 293 -23.49 20.76 -7.65
N VAL A 294 -23.00 19.92 -8.54
CA VAL A 294 -21.58 19.88 -8.94
C VAL A 294 -21.45 20.42 -10.36
N TRP A 295 -20.57 21.39 -10.55
CA TRP A 295 -20.15 21.89 -11.86
C TRP A 295 -18.74 21.37 -12.15
N LEU A 296 -18.58 20.88 -13.35
CA LEU A 296 -17.30 20.35 -13.79
C LEU A 296 -16.52 21.44 -14.54
N GLY A 297 -15.22 21.55 -14.30
CA GLY A 297 -14.32 22.46 -15.00
C GLY A 297 -14.19 22.18 -16.50
N ASP A 298 -13.37 22.92 -17.21
CA ASP A 298 -13.14 22.70 -18.65
C ASP A 298 -12.49 21.32 -18.88
N LYS A 299 -12.94 20.63 -19.94
CA LYS A 299 -12.43 19.30 -20.29
C LYS A 299 -10.94 19.30 -20.61
N ARG A 300 -10.40 20.39 -21.16
CA ARG A 300 -8.98 20.51 -21.52
C ARG A 300 -8.09 20.53 -20.29
N ASP A 301 -8.52 21.21 -19.23
CA ASP A 301 -7.75 21.38 -18.00
C ASP A 301 -7.67 20.11 -17.17
N ARG A 302 -8.52 19.12 -17.46
CA ARG A 302 -8.54 17.83 -16.76
C ARG A 302 -7.42 16.89 -17.18
N PHE A 303 -6.68 17.21 -18.25
CA PHE A 303 -5.54 16.42 -18.70
C PHE A 303 -4.25 16.95 -18.10
N ASN A 304 -3.49 16.04 -17.48
CA ASN A 304 -2.20 16.32 -16.89
C ASN A 304 -1.14 15.44 -17.55
N LEU A 305 0.06 15.97 -17.66
CA LEU A 305 1.24 15.27 -18.13
C LEU A 305 2.35 15.45 -17.09
N GLY A 306 2.80 14.35 -16.51
CA GLY A 306 3.90 14.29 -15.57
C GLY A 306 5.11 13.55 -16.12
N LEU A 307 6.29 13.92 -15.63
CA LEU A 307 7.50 13.13 -15.74
C LEU A 307 7.89 12.67 -14.34
N SER A 308 8.24 11.38 -14.21
CA SER A 308 8.65 10.83 -12.92
C SER A 308 9.87 9.93 -13.02
N VAL A 309 10.61 9.85 -11.90
CA VAL A 309 11.61 8.83 -11.65
C VAL A 309 10.93 7.70 -10.90
N LYS A 310 10.91 6.53 -11.51
CA LYS A 310 10.38 5.30 -10.89
C LYS A 310 11.51 4.51 -10.26
N ASN A 311 11.28 4.07 -9.02
CA ASN A 311 12.14 3.17 -8.27
C ASN A 311 11.33 1.99 -7.80
N GLU A 312 11.83 0.79 -8.03
CA GLU A 312 11.12 -0.43 -7.67
C GLU A 312 12.05 -1.43 -6.97
N LEU A 313 11.72 -1.77 -5.73
CA LEU A 313 12.37 -2.79 -4.94
C LEU A 313 11.61 -4.11 -5.10
N ILE A 314 12.23 -5.06 -5.78
CA ILE A 314 11.62 -6.33 -6.13
C ILE A 314 11.85 -7.33 -5.00
N MET A 315 10.74 -7.85 -4.50
CA MET A 315 10.67 -8.90 -3.51
C MET A 315 10.24 -10.21 -4.18
N TYR A 316 10.18 -11.28 -3.43
CA TYR A 316 9.68 -12.53 -3.97
C TYR A 316 8.15 -12.47 -4.14
N GLY A 317 7.66 -12.44 -5.40
CA GLY A 317 6.23 -12.41 -5.73
C GLY A 317 5.56 -11.04 -5.76
N PHE A 318 6.20 -9.99 -5.28
CA PHE A 318 5.69 -8.61 -5.34
C PHE A 318 6.85 -7.60 -5.35
N SER A 319 6.54 -6.35 -5.56
CA SER A 319 7.51 -5.26 -5.45
C SER A 319 6.90 -4.05 -4.75
N PHE A 320 7.77 -3.33 -4.01
CA PHE A 320 7.48 -1.98 -3.54
C PHE A 320 7.98 -0.97 -4.57
N TYR A 321 7.20 0.07 -4.83
CA TYR A 321 7.66 1.16 -5.68
C TYR A 321 7.47 2.52 -5.03
N LEU A 322 8.40 3.42 -5.37
CA LEU A 322 8.35 4.84 -5.05
C LEU A 322 8.66 5.60 -6.34
N ASN A 323 7.68 6.33 -6.83
CA ASN A 323 7.84 7.24 -7.96
C ASN A 323 7.81 8.67 -7.45
N ILE A 324 8.73 9.49 -7.91
CA ILE A 324 8.76 10.93 -7.63
C ILE A 324 8.66 11.65 -8.96
N GLY A 325 7.66 12.50 -9.11
CA GLY A 325 7.35 13.13 -10.38
C GLY A 325 6.94 14.58 -10.26
N TYR A 326 6.95 15.23 -11.41
CA TYR A 326 6.54 16.63 -11.57
C TYR A 326 5.57 16.74 -12.75
N ASP A 327 4.39 17.34 -12.51
CA ASP A 327 3.39 17.59 -13.53
C ASP A 327 3.81 18.81 -14.39
N ILE A 328 4.20 18.56 -15.64
CA ILE A 328 4.59 19.59 -16.61
C ILE A 328 3.34 20.33 -17.08
N ILE A 329 2.30 19.58 -17.45
CA ILE A 329 0.97 20.10 -17.77
C ILE A 329 0.08 19.77 -16.58
N HIS A 330 -0.51 20.79 -15.98
CA HIS A 330 -1.25 20.65 -14.74
C HIS A 330 -2.38 21.69 -14.70
N GLY A 331 -3.62 21.23 -14.79
CA GLY A 331 -4.79 22.08 -14.77
C GLY A 331 -5.33 22.41 -13.37
N ASN A 332 -4.82 21.78 -12.32
CA ASN A 332 -5.34 21.97 -10.97
C ASN A 332 -4.40 22.82 -10.11
N GLU A 333 -4.66 24.13 -10.05
CA GLU A 333 -3.87 25.09 -9.26
C GLU A 333 -3.89 24.81 -7.74
N SER A 334 -4.89 24.08 -7.23
CA SER A 334 -4.98 23.75 -5.81
C SER A 334 -4.07 22.61 -5.37
N LEU A 335 -3.48 21.88 -6.32
CA LEU A 335 -2.54 20.80 -6.07
C LEU A 335 -1.12 21.22 -6.41
N THR A 336 -0.15 20.70 -5.67
CA THR A 336 1.26 20.88 -6.04
C THR A 336 1.58 20.09 -7.30
N ARG A 337 2.46 20.62 -8.12
CA ARG A 337 3.00 19.92 -9.30
C ARG A 337 3.93 18.77 -8.94
N LEU A 338 4.62 18.87 -7.80
CA LEU A 338 5.45 17.78 -7.29
C LEU A 338 4.54 16.72 -6.66
N TYR A 339 4.74 15.47 -7.05
CA TYR A 339 3.98 14.34 -6.52
C TYR A 339 4.86 13.12 -6.26
N GLU A 340 4.40 12.29 -5.35
CA GLU A 340 4.95 10.97 -5.08
C GLU A 340 3.87 9.91 -5.29
N VAL A 341 4.27 8.72 -5.75
CA VAL A 341 3.39 7.54 -5.76
C VAL A 341 4.12 6.40 -5.05
N ILE A 342 3.56 5.99 -3.92
CA ILE A 342 4.10 4.88 -3.13
C ILE A 342 3.11 3.72 -3.21
N GLY A 343 3.60 2.52 -3.48
CA GLY A 343 2.71 1.39 -3.58
C GLY A 343 3.39 0.03 -3.71
N VAL A 344 2.55 -0.94 -3.99
CA VAL A 344 2.91 -2.35 -4.12
C VAL A 344 2.40 -2.86 -5.46
N LYS A 345 3.21 -3.66 -6.17
CA LYS A 345 2.82 -4.43 -7.35
C LYS A 345 2.88 -5.91 -7.00
N ILE A 346 1.90 -6.67 -7.42
CA ILE A 346 1.87 -8.12 -7.32
C ILE A 346 2.07 -8.68 -8.72
N HIS A 347 3.04 -9.58 -8.85
CA HIS A 347 3.41 -10.25 -10.09
C HIS A 347 2.97 -11.72 -10.02
N PRO A 348 1.78 -12.10 -10.54
CA PRO A 348 1.29 -13.47 -10.43
C PRO A 348 2.19 -14.47 -11.15
N ARG A 349 2.35 -14.32 -12.44
CA ARG A 349 3.28 -15.03 -13.33
C ARG A 349 3.34 -14.29 -14.67
N GLY A 350 4.55 -14.26 -15.25
CA GLY A 350 4.76 -13.59 -16.54
C GLY A 350 4.82 -12.05 -16.42
N PRO A 351 4.55 -11.35 -17.51
CA PRO A 351 4.78 -9.91 -17.61
C PRO A 351 3.68 -9.03 -17.01
N LEU A 352 2.52 -9.61 -16.70
CA LEU A 352 1.38 -8.88 -16.13
C LEU A 352 1.55 -8.65 -14.63
N TYR A 353 1.10 -7.50 -14.15
CA TYR A 353 1.00 -7.20 -12.73
C TYR A 353 -0.26 -6.41 -12.39
N ALA A 354 -0.70 -6.52 -11.15
CA ALA A 354 -1.66 -5.63 -10.53
C ALA A 354 -0.96 -4.79 -9.46
N GLY A 355 -1.30 -3.52 -9.37
CA GLY A 355 -0.71 -2.60 -8.41
C GLY A 355 -1.74 -1.79 -7.64
N VAL A 356 -1.39 -1.45 -6.42
CA VAL A 356 -2.09 -0.47 -5.61
C VAL A 356 -1.09 0.49 -4.99
N GLY A 357 -1.38 1.78 -5.08
CA GLY A 357 -0.53 2.80 -4.49
C GLY A 357 -1.32 4.02 -4.08
N VAL A 358 -0.66 4.93 -3.40
CA VAL A 358 -1.21 6.24 -3.05
C VAL A 358 -0.41 7.31 -3.78
N ARG A 359 -1.09 8.11 -4.60
CA ARG A 359 -0.50 9.36 -5.08
C ARG A 359 -0.65 10.38 -3.97
N ALA A 360 0.43 11.02 -3.62
CA ALA A 360 0.51 11.99 -2.54
C ALA A 360 1.28 13.24 -2.95
N ALA A 361 1.17 14.27 -2.12
CA ALA A 361 2.00 15.45 -2.14
C ALA A 361 2.72 15.57 -0.80
N TYR A 362 4.01 15.94 -0.83
CA TYR A 362 4.84 16.11 0.37
C TYR A 362 4.87 14.87 1.27
N LEU A 363 4.77 13.67 0.71
CA LEU A 363 4.71 12.38 1.41
C LEU A 363 3.62 12.27 2.51
N SER A 364 2.75 13.27 2.63
CA SER A 364 1.80 13.37 3.75
C SER A 364 0.35 13.62 3.32
N LYS A 365 0.13 14.23 2.16
CA LYS A 365 -1.21 14.58 1.68
C LYS A 365 -1.63 13.63 0.57
N ALA A 366 -2.35 12.56 0.92
CA ALA A 366 -2.92 11.66 -0.07
C ALA A 366 -3.85 12.41 -1.02
N GLN A 367 -3.68 12.21 -2.31
CA GLN A 367 -4.54 12.75 -3.37
C GLN A 367 -5.57 11.72 -3.80
N PHE A 368 -5.16 10.48 -4.01
CA PHE A 368 -6.04 9.34 -4.30
C PHE A 368 -5.30 8.00 -4.20
N ILE A 369 -6.06 6.90 -4.08
CA ILE A 369 -5.54 5.54 -4.21
C ILE A 369 -5.54 5.16 -5.70
N ALA A 370 -4.38 4.80 -6.22
CA ALA A 370 -4.18 4.36 -7.59
C ALA A 370 -4.30 2.83 -7.69
N TRP A 371 -5.32 2.34 -8.38
CA TRP A 371 -5.45 0.94 -8.75
C TRP A 371 -4.93 0.75 -10.17
N SER A 372 -3.90 -0.05 -10.36
CA SER A 372 -3.22 -0.21 -11.64
C SER A 372 -3.17 -1.66 -12.10
N LEU A 373 -3.29 -1.80 -13.41
CA LEU A 373 -2.94 -3.02 -14.13
C LEU A 373 -1.81 -2.66 -15.09
N GLY A 374 -0.80 -3.50 -15.15
CA GLY A 374 0.34 -3.21 -16.00
C GLY A 374 0.97 -4.44 -16.62
N TYR A 375 1.81 -4.13 -17.58
CA TYR A 375 2.56 -5.10 -18.37
C TYR A 375 4.02 -4.67 -18.41
N SER A 376 4.93 -5.55 -18.01
CA SER A 376 6.37 -5.30 -18.00
C SER A 376 7.07 -6.35 -18.87
N PHE A 377 7.81 -5.91 -19.88
CA PHE A 377 8.55 -6.82 -20.77
C PHE A 377 10.02 -6.43 -20.87
N SER A 378 10.88 -7.41 -20.97
CA SER A 378 12.33 -7.23 -20.96
C SER A 378 12.88 -7.08 -22.37
N GLY A 379 13.80 -6.14 -22.52
CA GLY A 379 14.66 -6.02 -23.69
C GLY A 379 15.90 -6.91 -23.61
N LYS A 380 16.75 -6.81 -24.62
CA LYS A 380 18.02 -7.53 -24.67
C LYS A 380 19.04 -6.94 -23.67
N PRO A 381 20.00 -7.75 -23.18
CA PRO A 381 21.11 -7.24 -22.35
C PRO A 381 21.85 -6.09 -23.03
N LEU A 382 22.22 -5.09 -22.25
CA LEU A 382 22.91 -3.89 -22.75
C LEU A 382 24.41 -4.11 -22.92
N LEU A 383 25.05 -4.90 -22.05
CA LEU A 383 26.49 -5.15 -22.09
C LEU A 383 26.81 -6.38 -22.95
N LYS A 384 27.86 -6.28 -23.77
CA LYS A 384 28.29 -7.40 -24.64
C LYS A 384 28.63 -8.68 -23.88
N LYS A 385 29.30 -8.57 -22.72
CA LYS A 385 29.63 -9.71 -21.85
C LYS A 385 28.38 -10.43 -21.34
N ASP A 386 27.31 -9.67 -21.06
CA ASP A 386 26.06 -10.21 -20.54
C ASP A 386 25.26 -10.92 -21.64
N LYS A 387 25.41 -10.51 -22.89
CA LYS A 387 24.83 -11.21 -24.05
C LYS A 387 25.41 -12.60 -24.19
N ALA A 388 26.74 -12.71 -24.09
CA ALA A 388 27.44 -14.01 -24.20
C ALA A 388 27.05 -14.98 -23.06
N LEU A 389 26.82 -14.46 -21.81
CA LEU A 389 26.35 -15.26 -20.69
C LEU A 389 24.92 -15.75 -20.90
N CYS A 390 24.01 -14.88 -21.36
CA CYS A 390 22.65 -15.27 -21.67
C CYS A 390 22.58 -16.33 -22.80
N ASP A 391 23.37 -16.17 -23.84
CA ASP A 391 23.41 -17.13 -24.95
C ASP A 391 23.92 -18.50 -24.49
N SER A 392 24.89 -18.54 -23.57
CA SER A 392 25.41 -19.81 -23.01
C SER A 392 24.40 -20.47 -22.04
N GLU A 393 23.66 -19.72 -21.24
CA GLU A 393 22.62 -20.26 -20.36
C GLU A 393 21.41 -20.78 -21.17
N TYR A 394 21.03 -20.10 -22.25
CA TYR A 394 19.97 -20.58 -23.16
C TYR A 394 20.37 -21.89 -23.87
N GLN A 395 21.65 -22.05 -24.27
CA GLN A 395 22.15 -23.30 -24.83
C GLN A 395 22.13 -24.43 -23.79
N ALA A 396 22.57 -24.17 -22.55
CA ALA A 396 22.55 -25.15 -21.47
C ALA A 396 21.13 -25.58 -21.06
N ILE A 397 20.14 -24.69 -21.11
CA ILE A 397 18.73 -25.02 -20.85
C ILE A 397 18.13 -25.81 -22.02
N GLY A 398 18.53 -25.52 -23.26
CA GLY A 398 18.09 -26.24 -24.45
C GLY A 398 18.61 -27.68 -24.50
N GLU A 399 19.80 -27.97 -23.94
CA GLU A 399 20.36 -29.32 -23.82
C GLU A 399 19.70 -30.16 -22.70
N VAL A 400 19.03 -29.54 -21.71
CA VAL A 400 18.39 -30.25 -20.57
C VAL A 400 16.92 -30.57 -20.82
N LEU A 401 16.29 -29.96 -21.83
CA LEU A 401 14.93 -30.31 -22.25
C LEU A 401 15.00 -31.22 -23.49
N PRO A 402 14.79 -32.55 -23.38
CA PRO A 402 14.66 -33.39 -24.55
C PRO A 402 13.48 -32.90 -25.39
N SER A 403 13.75 -32.57 -26.64
CA SER A 403 12.73 -32.25 -27.64
C SER A 403 11.60 -33.29 -27.56
N ALA A 404 10.38 -32.84 -27.20
CA ALA A 404 9.20 -33.67 -27.36
C ALA A 404 9.06 -33.99 -28.86
N GLN A 405 9.44 -35.20 -29.25
CA GLN A 405 9.09 -35.71 -30.56
C GLN A 405 7.58 -35.82 -30.68
N PRO A 406 6.99 -35.35 -31.77
CA PRO A 406 5.56 -35.57 -32.01
C PRO A 406 5.37 -37.11 -32.14
N SER A 407 4.45 -37.65 -31.33
CA SER A 407 4.01 -39.02 -31.47
C SER A 407 3.47 -39.25 -32.89
N GLN A 408 4.15 -40.07 -33.66
CA GLN A 408 3.59 -40.63 -34.88
C GLN A 408 2.37 -41.44 -34.49
N ALA A 409 1.21 -40.99 -34.94
CA ALA A 409 0.01 -41.81 -34.98
C ALA A 409 0.27 -42.94 -35.95
N THR A 410 0.28 -44.16 -35.47
CA THR A 410 0.14 -45.37 -36.27
C THR A 410 -1.33 -45.70 -36.35
N ASP A 411 -1.77 -45.97 -37.60
CA ASP A 411 -3.09 -46.39 -38.04
C ASP A 411 -3.75 -47.52 -37.23
#